data_d0cae87e13a05d9ae56081962b985eb8
#
_entry.id   d0cae87e13a05d9ae56081962b985eb8
#
_cell.length_a   1.000
_cell.length_b   1.000
_cell.length_c   1.000
_cell.angle_alpha   90.00
_cell.angle_beta   90.00
_cell.angle_gamma   90.00
#
_symmetry.space_group_name_H-M   'P 1'
#
loop_
_entity.id
_entity.type
_entity.pdbx_description
1 polymer ?
#
loop_
_entity_poly.entity_id
_entity_poly.type
_entity_poly.pdbx_seq_one_letter_code
_entity_poly.pdbx_strand_id
1 'polypeptide(L)'
;MKRIIMVSGGAAVGKTALLKAMIPYLGRNGHSGSVCKMDCLHSKDQEIYDRLGIPCVTGLSQDICPDHFLVSNLPELWNWAQKLGSEFLFIESAGLCHRCSPATEQTAAICVLDATASCQAPAQMGPMLTQADSIVVTKVDMVSQAEREIIAYRLKELCPQANIFFIDGREGYGTELVGDWILSLPSIETYENDRLRHTMPSGVCSYCVGERRVGSDFQLGVVGKIDFTGVN
;
A
#
# COMPACT_ATOMS: atom_id res chain seq x y z
N MET A 1 13.91 6.53 -9.80
CA MET A 1 12.93 5.57 -9.21
C MET A 1 11.85 5.32 -10.24
N LYS A 2 11.29 4.08 -10.32
CA LYS A 2 10.24 3.77 -11.30
C LYS A 2 8.85 4.11 -10.79
N ARG A 3 8.51 3.70 -9.56
CA ARG A 3 7.14 3.86 -9.06
C ARG A 3 7.04 3.80 -7.54
N ILE A 4 6.05 4.52 -6.98
CA ILE A 4 5.55 4.30 -5.63
C ILE A 4 4.37 3.33 -5.71
N ILE A 5 4.38 2.31 -4.88
CA ILE A 5 3.33 1.29 -4.77
C ILE A 5 2.69 1.39 -3.39
N MET A 6 1.45 1.82 -3.33
CA MET A 6 0.66 1.83 -2.09
C MET A 6 0.06 0.45 -1.86
N VAL A 7 0.33 -0.15 -0.70
CA VAL A 7 -0.22 -1.46 -0.31
C VAL A 7 -1.14 -1.25 0.88
N SER A 8 -2.43 -1.23 0.59
CA SER A 8 -3.50 -0.97 1.55
C SER A 8 -4.30 -2.23 1.84
N GLY A 9 -5.05 -2.23 2.91
CA GLY A 9 -5.88 -3.37 3.33
C GLY A 9 -6.04 -3.39 4.84
N GLY A 10 -7.00 -4.14 5.36
CA GLY A 10 -7.24 -4.30 6.79
C GLY A 10 -6.05 -4.86 7.56
N ALA A 11 -6.18 -4.91 8.89
CA ALA A 11 -5.17 -5.58 9.71
C ALA A 11 -5.13 -7.08 9.39
N ALA A 12 -3.95 -7.69 9.44
CA ALA A 12 -3.72 -9.13 9.27
C ALA A 12 -4.19 -9.75 7.94
N VAL A 13 -4.52 -8.94 6.92
CA VAL A 13 -4.92 -9.45 5.60
C VAL A 13 -3.76 -9.99 4.76
N GLY A 14 -2.51 -9.90 5.23
CA GLY A 14 -1.35 -10.45 4.53
C GLY A 14 -0.50 -9.44 3.76
N LYS A 15 -0.64 -8.13 3.99
CA LYS A 15 0.18 -7.09 3.32
C LYS A 15 1.68 -7.34 3.44
N THR A 16 2.17 -7.52 4.67
CA THR A 16 3.59 -7.81 4.95
C THR A 16 4.03 -9.13 4.30
N ALA A 17 3.18 -10.16 4.30
CA ALA A 17 3.49 -11.45 3.66
C ALA A 17 3.63 -11.29 2.14
N LEU A 18 2.73 -10.54 1.50
CA LEU A 18 2.83 -10.20 0.08
C LEU A 18 4.15 -9.52 -0.24
N LEU A 19 4.52 -8.47 0.49
CA LEU A 19 5.75 -7.71 0.25
C LEU A 19 7.00 -8.57 0.45
N LYS A 20 7.02 -9.42 1.48
CA LYS A 20 8.13 -10.37 1.75
C LYS A 20 8.38 -11.37 0.62
N ALA A 21 7.34 -11.78 -0.08
CA ALA A 21 7.47 -12.70 -1.22
C ALA A 21 7.79 -11.95 -2.52
N MET A 22 7.15 -10.81 -2.74
CA MET A 22 7.20 -10.05 -3.98
C MET A 22 8.51 -9.28 -4.16
N ILE A 23 9.04 -8.60 -3.13
CA ILE A 23 10.26 -7.81 -3.27
C ILE A 23 11.48 -8.69 -3.62
N PRO A 24 11.70 -9.85 -2.99
CA PRO A 24 12.73 -10.78 -3.43
C PRO A 24 12.52 -11.33 -4.85
N TYR A 25 11.26 -11.51 -5.29
CA TYR A 25 10.97 -11.86 -6.68
C TYR A 25 11.45 -10.77 -7.64
N LEU A 26 11.12 -9.50 -7.38
CA LEU A 26 11.63 -8.37 -8.16
C LEU A 26 13.16 -8.30 -8.15
N GLY A 27 13.78 -8.56 -7.00
CA GLY A 27 15.25 -8.61 -6.85
C GLY A 27 15.90 -9.67 -7.74
N ARG A 28 15.32 -10.88 -7.83
CA ARG A 28 15.79 -11.93 -8.75
C ARG A 28 15.68 -11.55 -10.22
N ASN A 29 14.76 -10.64 -10.54
CA ASN A 29 14.60 -10.07 -11.89
C ASN A 29 15.42 -8.79 -12.12
N GLY A 30 16.35 -8.47 -11.21
CA GLY A 30 17.29 -7.34 -11.35
C GLY A 30 16.73 -5.99 -10.91
N HIS A 31 15.64 -5.96 -10.13
CA HIS A 31 14.99 -4.74 -9.69
C HIS A 31 15.10 -4.55 -8.17
N SER A 32 15.37 -3.32 -7.74
CA SER A 32 15.49 -2.95 -6.33
C SER A 32 14.21 -2.36 -5.78
N GLY A 33 13.91 -2.67 -4.50
CA GLY A 33 12.77 -2.11 -3.78
C GLY A 33 13.14 -1.70 -2.36
N SER A 34 12.47 -0.67 -1.86
CA SER A 34 12.50 -0.24 -0.46
C SER A 34 11.08 -0.19 0.10
N VAL A 35 10.95 -0.25 1.41
CA VAL A 35 9.66 -0.30 2.10
C VAL A 35 9.53 0.88 3.06
N CYS A 36 8.36 1.52 3.07
CA CYS A 36 7.90 2.33 4.17
C CYS A 36 6.75 1.60 4.87
N LYS A 37 6.94 1.22 6.12
CA LYS A 37 5.88 0.68 6.96
C LYS A 37 5.20 1.79 7.73
N MET A 38 3.91 1.97 7.53
CA MET A 38 3.10 2.92 8.31
C MET A 38 2.45 2.19 9.49
N ASP A 39 2.58 2.78 10.68
CA ASP A 39 1.90 2.28 11.89
C ASP A 39 1.56 3.48 12.81
N CYS A 40 0.84 3.22 13.91
CA CYS A 40 0.48 4.27 14.87
C CYS A 40 1.51 4.45 15.96
N LEU A 41 1.79 3.39 16.73
CA LEU A 41 2.58 3.48 17.96
C LEU A 41 3.92 2.78 17.86
N HIS A 42 3.95 1.61 17.26
CA HIS A 42 5.18 0.82 17.09
C HIS A 42 4.98 -0.24 16.02
N SER A 43 6.06 -0.62 15.37
CA SER A 43 6.08 -1.74 14.43
C SER A 43 7.34 -2.58 14.67
N LYS A 44 7.18 -3.90 14.60
CA LYS A 44 8.30 -4.85 14.59
C LYS A 44 8.65 -5.31 13.17
N ASP A 45 7.94 -4.82 12.18
CA ASP A 45 8.07 -5.28 10.79
C ASP A 45 9.40 -4.84 10.17
N GLN A 46 10.02 -3.76 10.67
CA GLN A 46 11.34 -3.33 10.22
C GLN A 46 12.38 -4.45 10.39
N GLU A 47 12.40 -5.15 11.53
CA GLU A 47 13.31 -6.28 11.73
C GLU A 47 13.13 -7.41 10.70
N ILE A 48 11.90 -7.55 10.18
CA ILE A 48 11.58 -8.54 9.15
C ILE A 48 12.23 -8.16 7.83
N TYR A 49 12.13 -6.90 7.43
CA TYR A 49 12.71 -6.39 6.19
C TYR A 49 14.25 -6.34 6.28
N ASP A 50 14.79 -5.96 7.42
CA ASP A 50 16.25 -5.96 7.69
C ASP A 50 16.87 -7.36 7.48
N ARG A 51 16.21 -8.42 7.98
CA ARG A 51 16.65 -9.81 7.76
C ARG A 51 16.64 -10.26 6.31
N LEU A 52 15.83 -9.62 5.48
CA LEU A 52 15.73 -9.86 4.04
C LEU A 52 16.67 -8.96 3.23
N GLY A 53 17.41 -8.06 3.88
CA GLY A 53 18.25 -7.08 3.21
C GLY A 53 17.45 -6.04 2.43
N ILE A 54 16.18 -5.80 2.80
CA ILE A 54 15.29 -4.83 2.16
C ILE A 54 15.35 -3.53 2.97
N PRO A 55 15.79 -2.40 2.38
CA PRO A 55 15.76 -1.12 3.08
C PRO A 55 14.34 -0.78 3.54
N CYS A 56 14.17 -0.51 4.83
CA CYS A 56 12.86 -0.21 5.40
C CYS A 56 12.94 0.98 6.35
N VAL A 57 11.96 1.89 6.22
CA VAL A 57 11.70 2.95 7.19
C VAL A 57 10.31 2.78 7.79
N THR A 58 10.18 3.07 9.07
CA THR A 58 8.88 3.04 9.77
C THR A 58 8.38 4.45 10.02
N GLY A 59 7.17 4.74 9.53
CA GLY A 59 6.46 5.98 9.83
C GLY A 59 5.47 5.74 10.97
N LEU A 60 5.65 6.42 12.10
CA LEU A 60 4.78 6.31 13.27
C LEU A 60 3.90 7.55 13.40
N SER A 61 2.61 7.39 13.13
CA SER A 61 1.66 8.51 13.08
C SER A 61 1.21 8.98 14.45
N GLN A 62 1.42 8.19 15.51
CA GLN A 62 0.96 8.46 16.88
C GLN A 62 -0.53 8.83 16.92
N ASP A 63 -0.87 10.04 17.34
CA ASP A 63 -2.24 10.53 17.45
C ASP A 63 -2.83 11.06 16.15
N ILE A 64 -2.03 11.11 15.07
CA ILE A 64 -2.47 11.56 13.75
C ILE A 64 -3.05 10.36 12.98
N CYS A 65 -4.04 10.61 12.14
CA CYS A 65 -4.51 9.59 11.19
C CYS A 65 -3.33 9.10 10.33
N PRO A 66 -3.05 7.78 10.26
CA PRO A 66 -1.90 7.25 9.51
C PRO A 66 -1.90 7.62 8.03
N ASP A 67 -3.07 7.67 7.39
CA ASP A 67 -3.16 8.05 5.98
C ASP A 67 -2.87 9.54 5.79
N HIS A 68 -3.30 10.41 6.73
CA HIS A 68 -2.93 11.83 6.73
C HIS A 68 -1.42 12.01 6.92
N PHE A 69 -0.86 11.33 7.92
CA PHE A 69 0.59 11.34 8.18
C PHE A 69 1.38 10.89 6.95
N LEU A 70 0.95 9.80 6.31
CA LEU A 70 1.57 9.28 5.08
C LEU A 70 1.56 10.33 3.96
N VAL A 71 0.39 10.87 3.63
CA VAL A 71 0.24 11.85 2.54
C VAL A 71 1.12 13.07 2.75
N SER A 72 1.27 13.51 3.99
CA SER A 72 2.14 14.63 4.35
C SER A 72 3.63 14.34 4.20
N ASN A 73 4.04 13.07 4.17
CA ASN A 73 5.44 12.64 4.09
C ASN A 73 5.82 11.99 2.74
N LEU A 74 4.91 11.92 1.77
CA LEU A 74 5.19 11.27 0.48
C LEU A 74 6.37 11.86 -0.29
N PRO A 75 6.55 13.20 -0.37
CA PRO A 75 7.70 13.76 -1.07
C PRO A 75 9.04 13.37 -0.41
N GLU A 76 9.09 13.34 0.91
CA GLU A 76 10.28 12.95 1.66
C GLU A 76 10.59 11.46 1.47
N LEU A 77 9.56 10.61 1.45
CA LEU A 77 9.70 9.18 1.16
C LEU A 77 10.22 8.92 -0.26
N TRP A 78 9.73 9.67 -1.25
CA TRP A 78 10.26 9.63 -2.60
C TRP A 78 11.75 9.95 -2.63
N ASN A 79 12.14 11.06 -2.00
CA ASN A 79 13.54 11.50 -1.94
C ASN A 79 14.44 10.49 -1.21
N TRP A 80 13.95 9.88 -0.14
CA TRP A 80 14.67 8.83 0.58
C TRP A 80 14.91 7.60 -0.32
N ALA A 81 13.88 7.08 -0.95
CA ALA A 81 14.00 5.93 -1.84
C ALA A 81 14.91 6.19 -3.05
N GLN A 82 14.88 7.42 -3.60
CA GLN A 82 15.81 7.83 -4.66
C GLN A 82 17.27 7.81 -4.19
N LYS A 83 17.56 8.31 -2.99
CA LYS A 83 18.93 8.30 -2.42
C LYS A 83 19.46 6.88 -2.24
N LEU A 84 18.61 5.92 -1.94
CA LEU A 84 18.94 4.50 -1.87
C LEU A 84 19.14 3.84 -3.25
N GLY A 85 18.82 4.51 -4.34
CA GLY A 85 18.81 3.91 -5.66
C GLY A 85 17.68 2.89 -5.87
N SER A 86 16.63 2.91 -5.05
CA SER A 86 15.49 2.01 -5.19
C SER A 86 14.69 2.32 -6.45
N GLU A 87 14.36 1.30 -7.22
CA GLU A 87 13.48 1.44 -8.38
C GLU A 87 12.02 1.50 -7.97
N PHE A 88 11.63 0.77 -6.92
CA PHE A 88 10.28 0.76 -6.37
C PHE A 88 10.29 1.15 -4.90
N LEU A 89 9.34 2.00 -4.50
CA LEU A 89 9.04 2.28 -3.11
C LEU A 89 7.68 1.67 -2.76
N PHE A 90 7.66 0.68 -1.87
CA PHE A 90 6.45 0.08 -1.35
C PHE A 90 6.05 0.77 -0.05
N ILE A 91 4.80 1.21 0.03
CA ILE A 91 4.26 1.84 1.24
C ILE A 91 3.17 0.94 1.79
N GLU A 92 3.44 0.30 2.92
CA GLU A 92 2.49 -0.57 3.60
C GLU A 92 1.67 0.23 4.61
N SER A 93 0.36 0.33 4.40
CA SER A 93 -0.55 1.08 5.28
C SER A 93 -0.77 0.38 6.63
N ALA A 94 -1.12 1.15 7.66
CA ALA A 94 -1.43 0.65 9.00
C ALA A 94 -2.65 -0.30 9.05
N GLY A 95 -3.60 -0.14 8.14
CA GLY A 95 -4.76 -1.04 8.05
C GLY A 95 -5.83 -0.81 9.11
N LEU A 96 -5.98 0.39 9.61
CA LEU A 96 -6.92 0.70 10.70
C LEU A 96 -8.35 0.93 10.24
N CYS A 97 -8.56 1.48 9.06
CA CYS A 97 -9.91 1.75 8.55
C CYS A 97 -9.99 1.62 7.03
N HIS A 98 -11.21 1.57 6.50
CA HIS A 98 -11.49 1.44 5.06
C HIS A 98 -12.17 2.67 4.47
N ARG A 99 -12.28 3.77 5.22
CA ARG A 99 -13.09 4.93 4.87
C ARG A 99 -12.43 5.90 3.90
N CYS A 100 -11.12 5.81 3.71
CA CYS A 100 -10.36 6.63 2.77
C CYS A 100 -9.30 5.80 2.05
N SER A 101 -8.61 6.43 1.11
CA SER A 101 -7.48 5.85 0.40
C SER A 101 -6.39 6.91 0.29
N PRO A 102 -5.14 6.61 0.70
CA PRO A 102 -4.01 7.51 0.49
C PRO A 102 -3.45 7.44 -0.94
N ALA A 103 -4.11 6.70 -1.84
CA ALA A 103 -3.70 6.59 -3.23
C ALA A 103 -3.72 7.94 -3.95
N THR A 104 -2.65 8.20 -4.70
CA THR A 104 -2.47 9.44 -5.47
C THR A 104 -2.48 9.17 -6.96
N GLU A 105 -2.54 10.23 -7.76
CA GLU A 105 -2.54 10.12 -9.24
C GLU A 105 -1.23 9.51 -9.77
N GLN A 106 -0.10 9.75 -9.08
CA GLN A 106 1.21 9.25 -9.47
C GLN A 106 1.62 7.92 -8.81
N THR A 107 0.85 7.39 -7.87
CA THR A 107 1.13 6.09 -7.24
C THR A 107 0.36 4.96 -7.90
N ALA A 108 0.84 3.73 -7.78
CA ALA A 108 0.03 2.55 -8.04
C ALA A 108 -0.55 2.03 -6.73
N ALA A 109 -1.82 1.67 -6.72
CA ALA A 109 -2.54 1.27 -5.52
C ALA A 109 -2.91 -0.22 -5.56
N ILE A 110 -2.44 -0.97 -4.58
CA ILE A 110 -2.82 -2.37 -4.32
C ILE A 110 -3.70 -2.41 -3.09
N CYS A 111 -4.89 -2.98 -3.24
CA CYS A 111 -5.75 -3.33 -2.10
C CYS A 111 -5.63 -4.82 -1.79
N VAL A 112 -5.22 -5.16 -0.57
CA VAL A 112 -5.08 -6.54 -0.11
C VAL A 112 -6.30 -6.96 0.68
N LEU A 113 -6.91 -8.07 0.28
CA LEU A 113 -8.07 -8.70 0.90
C LEU A 113 -7.73 -10.09 1.42
N ASP A 114 -8.36 -10.47 2.52
CA ASP A 114 -8.31 -11.82 3.06
C ASP A 114 -9.52 -12.63 2.56
N ALA A 115 -9.30 -13.72 1.84
CA ALA A 115 -10.37 -14.58 1.34
C ALA A 115 -11.22 -15.19 2.45
N THR A 116 -10.65 -15.36 3.67
CA THR A 116 -11.34 -15.96 4.81
C THR A 116 -12.25 -14.99 5.56
N ALA A 117 -12.16 -13.69 5.29
CA ALA A 117 -12.92 -12.68 6.04
C ALA A 117 -14.44 -12.79 5.80
N SER A 118 -14.88 -12.81 4.59
CA SER A 118 -16.27 -13.06 4.14
C SER A 118 -16.38 -12.79 2.64
N CYS A 119 -17.22 -13.51 1.94
CA CYS A 119 -17.59 -13.16 0.56
C CYS A 119 -18.27 -11.77 0.45
N GLN A 120 -18.75 -11.19 1.54
CA GLN A 120 -19.32 -9.84 1.59
C GLN A 120 -18.26 -8.75 1.89
N ALA A 121 -17.06 -9.11 2.31
CA ALA A 121 -16.02 -8.15 2.67
C ALA A 121 -15.75 -7.08 1.60
N PRO A 122 -15.71 -7.40 0.28
CA PRO A 122 -15.51 -6.38 -0.75
C PRO A 122 -16.54 -5.26 -0.71
N ALA A 123 -17.81 -5.56 -0.46
CA ALA A 123 -18.89 -4.56 -0.42
C ALA A 123 -18.82 -3.62 0.79
N GLN A 124 -18.06 -3.99 1.82
CA GLN A 124 -17.88 -3.19 3.03
C GLN A 124 -16.66 -2.27 2.95
N MET A 125 -15.83 -2.44 1.93
CA MET A 125 -14.64 -1.62 1.71
C MET A 125 -14.98 -0.44 0.81
N GLY A 126 -14.67 0.76 1.28
CA GLY A 126 -14.92 1.99 0.55
C GLY A 126 -13.78 2.35 -0.44
N PRO A 127 -13.32 3.60 -0.43
CA PRO A 127 -12.31 4.11 -1.37
C PRO A 127 -11.00 3.32 -1.41
N MET A 128 -10.62 2.66 -0.33
CA MET A 128 -9.44 1.79 -0.30
C MET A 128 -9.51 0.71 -1.39
N LEU A 129 -10.70 0.15 -1.64
CA LEU A 129 -10.92 -0.84 -2.69
C LEU A 129 -11.19 -0.17 -4.04
N THR A 130 -12.10 0.79 -4.09
CA THR A 130 -12.58 1.37 -5.35
C THR A 130 -11.57 2.27 -6.05
N GLN A 131 -10.51 2.72 -5.35
CA GLN A 131 -9.40 3.49 -5.90
C GLN A 131 -8.16 2.62 -6.21
N ALA A 132 -8.25 1.30 -6.02
CA ALA A 132 -7.14 0.40 -6.29
C ALA A 132 -6.99 0.11 -7.78
N ASP A 133 -5.74 0.08 -8.27
CA ASP A 133 -5.38 -0.37 -9.62
C ASP A 133 -5.30 -1.89 -9.68
N SER A 134 -5.01 -2.50 -8.52
CA SER A 134 -4.92 -3.95 -8.36
C SER A 134 -5.48 -4.38 -7.01
N ILE A 135 -6.12 -5.54 -7.00
CA ILE A 135 -6.67 -6.18 -5.82
C ILE A 135 -6.00 -7.55 -5.67
N VAL A 136 -5.38 -7.76 -4.51
CA VAL A 136 -4.73 -9.02 -4.17
C VAL A 136 -5.53 -9.74 -3.10
N VAL A 137 -6.12 -10.87 -3.46
CA VAL A 137 -6.87 -11.73 -2.54
C VAL A 137 -5.93 -12.79 -1.99
N THR A 138 -5.66 -12.74 -0.69
CA THR A 138 -4.74 -13.65 0.01
C THR A 138 -5.48 -14.84 0.64
N LYS A 139 -4.73 -15.83 1.12
CA LYS A 139 -5.23 -17.00 1.85
C LYS A 139 -6.28 -17.81 1.06
N VAL A 140 -6.12 -17.84 -0.25
CA VAL A 140 -7.07 -18.54 -1.14
C VAL A 140 -7.01 -20.06 -0.98
N ASP A 141 -5.92 -20.56 -0.43
CA ASP A 141 -5.74 -21.97 -0.02
C ASP A 141 -6.68 -22.38 1.13
N MET A 142 -7.21 -21.42 1.89
CA MET A 142 -8.07 -21.65 3.06
C MET A 142 -9.57 -21.62 2.74
N VAL A 143 -9.95 -21.33 1.50
CA VAL A 143 -11.36 -21.22 1.08
C VAL A 143 -11.68 -22.14 -0.10
N SER A 144 -12.95 -22.49 -0.25
CA SER A 144 -13.42 -23.30 -1.36
C SER A 144 -13.35 -22.56 -2.70
N GLN A 145 -13.38 -23.31 -3.79
CA GLN A 145 -13.46 -22.71 -5.14
C GLN A 145 -14.71 -21.84 -5.30
N ALA A 146 -15.84 -22.26 -4.77
CA ALA A 146 -17.09 -21.50 -4.84
C ALA A 146 -16.96 -20.13 -4.15
N GLU A 147 -16.31 -20.05 -2.98
CA GLU A 147 -16.06 -18.78 -2.30
C GLU A 147 -15.14 -17.89 -3.12
N ARG A 148 -14.08 -18.45 -3.72
CA ARG A 148 -13.18 -17.68 -4.60
C ARG A 148 -13.92 -17.09 -5.80
N GLU A 149 -14.79 -17.86 -6.44
CA GLU A 149 -15.58 -17.41 -7.58
C GLU A 149 -16.57 -16.30 -7.20
N ILE A 150 -17.22 -16.42 -6.03
CA ILE A 150 -18.11 -15.37 -5.50
C ILE A 150 -17.32 -14.08 -5.21
N ILE A 151 -16.16 -14.20 -4.59
CA ILE A 151 -15.29 -13.04 -4.32
C ILE A 151 -14.86 -12.40 -5.64
N ALA A 152 -14.39 -13.19 -6.61
CA ALA A 152 -13.97 -12.69 -7.92
C ALA A 152 -15.09 -11.96 -8.64
N TYR A 153 -16.29 -12.52 -8.64
CA TYR A 153 -17.47 -11.90 -9.25
C TYR A 153 -17.76 -10.52 -8.62
N ARG A 154 -17.80 -10.45 -7.30
CA ARG A 154 -18.08 -9.20 -6.58
C ARG A 154 -17.01 -8.13 -6.78
N LEU A 155 -15.75 -8.55 -6.80
CA LEU A 155 -14.65 -7.62 -7.08
C LEU A 155 -14.75 -7.04 -8.49
N LYS A 156 -15.10 -7.86 -9.49
CA LYS A 156 -15.33 -7.39 -10.86
C LYS A 156 -16.50 -6.41 -10.97
N GLU A 157 -17.57 -6.63 -10.20
CA GLU A 157 -18.69 -5.69 -10.16
C GLU A 157 -18.31 -4.36 -9.53
N LEU A 158 -17.57 -4.39 -8.41
CA LEU A 158 -17.20 -3.18 -7.66
C LEU A 158 -16.04 -2.41 -8.30
N CYS A 159 -15.10 -3.12 -8.90
CA CYS A 159 -13.85 -2.57 -9.41
C CYS A 159 -13.53 -3.16 -10.80
N PRO A 160 -14.33 -2.85 -11.84
CA PRO A 160 -14.22 -3.49 -13.16
C PRO A 160 -12.89 -3.21 -13.86
N GLN A 161 -12.17 -2.15 -13.48
CA GLN A 161 -10.90 -1.74 -14.06
C GLN A 161 -9.67 -2.31 -13.32
N ALA A 162 -9.86 -2.82 -12.09
CA ALA A 162 -8.74 -3.32 -11.30
C ALA A 162 -8.29 -4.70 -11.77
N ASN A 163 -6.97 -4.92 -11.72
CA ASN A 163 -6.41 -6.26 -11.88
C ASN A 163 -6.67 -7.07 -10.60
N ILE A 164 -7.16 -8.29 -10.72
CA ILE A 164 -7.47 -9.13 -9.56
C ILE A 164 -6.54 -10.33 -9.56
N PHE A 165 -5.77 -10.47 -8.48
CA PHE A 165 -4.84 -11.58 -8.25
C PHE A 165 -5.27 -12.39 -7.04
N PHE A 166 -5.19 -13.70 -7.16
CA PHE A 166 -5.41 -14.63 -6.08
C PHE A 166 -4.10 -15.26 -5.70
N ILE A 167 -3.70 -15.13 -4.43
CA ILE A 167 -2.43 -15.65 -3.94
C ILE A 167 -2.64 -16.58 -2.74
N ASP A 168 -1.81 -17.64 -2.69
CA ASP A 168 -1.67 -18.48 -1.53
C ASP A 168 -0.97 -17.69 -0.41
N GLY A 169 -1.60 -17.65 0.76
CA GLY A 169 -1.06 -16.90 1.90
C GLY A 169 0.16 -17.57 2.55
N ARG A 170 0.38 -18.86 2.32
CA ARG A 170 1.41 -19.67 2.98
C ARG A 170 2.66 -19.83 2.10
N GLU A 171 2.48 -20.32 0.90
CA GLU A 171 3.58 -20.65 -0.03
C GLU A 171 3.91 -19.48 -0.97
N GLY A 172 3.02 -18.49 -1.04
CA GLY A 172 3.21 -17.30 -1.89
C GLY A 172 2.96 -17.54 -3.37
N TYR A 173 2.32 -18.65 -3.75
CA TYR A 173 1.95 -18.91 -5.15
C TYR A 173 1.05 -17.81 -5.70
N GLY A 174 1.35 -17.34 -6.90
CA GLY A 174 0.66 -16.22 -7.54
C GLY A 174 1.26 -14.84 -7.27
N THR A 175 2.22 -14.74 -6.35
CA THR A 175 2.88 -13.45 -6.03
C THR A 175 3.70 -12.94 -7.22
N GLU A 176 4.26 -13.84 -8.03
CA GLU A 176 4.98 -13.53 -9.27
C GLU A 176 4.10 -12.75 -10.25
N LEU A 177 2.81 -13.07 -10.35
CA LEU A 177 1.87 -12.37 -11.24
C LEU A 177 1.68 -10.91 -10.80
N VAL A 178 1.67 -10.67 -9.48
CA VAL A 178 1.62 -9.30 -8.93
C VAL A 178 2.93 -8.57 -9.24
N GLY A 179 4.07 -9.25 -9.11
CA GLY A 179 5.39 -8.72 -9.47
C GLY A 179 5.47 -8.33 -10.95
N ASP A 180 5.02 -9.20 -11.85
CA ASP A 180 5.01 -8.95 -13.29
C ASP A 180 4.09 -7.76 -13.66
N TRP A 181 2.94 -7.66 -13.00
CA TRP A 181 2.07 -6.49 -13.15
C TRP A 181 2.79 -5.20 -12.71
N ILE A 182 3.51 -5.21 -11.58
CA ILE A 182 4.29 -4.05 -11.12
C ILE A 182 5.37 -3.68 -12.14
N LEU A 183 6.06 -4.66 -12.71
CA LEU A 183 7.07 -4.42 -13.74
C LEU A 183 6.49 -3.82 -15.02
N SER A 184 5.24 -4.08 -15.32
CA SER A 184 4.52 -3.51 -16.46
C SER A 184 4.08 -2.05 -16.27
N LEU A 185 4.11 -1.53 -15.05
CA LEU A 185 3.66 -0.18 -14.75
C LEU A 185 4.59 0.89 -15.39
N PRO A 186 4.03 2.00 -15.90
CA PRO A 186 4.84 3.07 -16.43
C PRO A 186 5.69 3.71 -15.33
N SER A 187 6.93 4.05 -15.66
CA SER A 187 7.81 4.81 -14.76
C SER A 187 7.36 6.24 -14.61
N ILE A 188 7.63 6.84 -13.44
CA ILE A 188 7.49 8.27 -13.19
C ILE A 188 8.89 8.88 -13.09
N GLU A 189 9.11 10.02 -13.76
CA GLU A 189 10.42 10.67 -13.77
C GLU A 189 10.61 11.57 -12.56
N THR A 190 9.58 12.32 -12.23
CA THR A 190 9.56 13.26 -11.10
C THR A 190 8.30 13.02 -10.24
N TYR A 191 8.41 13.33 -8.96
CA TYR A 191 7.28 13.28 -8.02
C TYR A 191 6.96 14.70 -7.56
N GLU A 192 6.22 15.41 -8.38
CA GLU A 192 5.84 16.80 -8.14
C GLU A 192 4.35 17.01 -8.41
N ASN A 193 3.74 17.91 -7.67
CA ASN A 193 2.34 18.33 -7.84
C ASN A 193 1.32 17.18 -7.80
N ASP A 194 1.64 16.10 -7.09
CA ASP A 194 0.79 14.94 -6.99
C ASP A 194 -0.49 15.24 -6.18
N ARG A 195 -1.56 14.51 -6.46
CA ARG A 195 -2.87 14.70 -5.84
C ARG A 195 -3.48 13.38 -5.43
N LEU A 196 -4.19 13.40 -4.32
CA LEU A 196 -5.03 12.27 -3.91
C LEU A 196 -6.10 12.00 -4.98
N ARG A 197 -6.31 10.72 -5.29
CA ARG A 197 -7.40 10.26 -6.17
C ARG A 197 -8.77 10.50 -5.54
N HIS A 198 -8.82 10.50 -4.20
CA HIS A 198 -10.03 10.65 -3.41
C HIS A 198 -9.79 11.63 -2.26
N THR A 199 -10.74 12.53 -2.02
CA THR A 199 -10.68 13.43 -0.86
C THR A 199 -10.86 12.65 0.43
N MET A 200 -9.98 12.85 1.41
CA MET A 200 -10.15 12.25 2.73
C MET A 200 -11.37 12.85 3.43
N PRO A 201 -12.19 12.02 4.10
CA PRO A 201 -13.40 12.50 4.75
C PRO A 201 -13.08 13.35 5.97
N SER A 202 -13.42 14.63 5.93
CA SER A 202 -13.16 15.60 7.01
C SER A 202 -13.82 15.23 8.35
N GLY A 203 -14.95 14.55 8.32
CA GLY A 203 -15.63 14.08 9.54
C GLY A 203 -14.90 12.97 10.29
N VAL A 204 -13.85 12.40 9.69
CA VAL A 204 -13.05 11.32 10.29
C VAL A 204 -11.65 11.81 10.67
N CYS A 205 -11.10 12.73 9.90
CA CYS A 205 -9.79 13.32 10.12
C CYS A 205 -9.93 14.84 10.23
N SER A 206 -9.76 15.38 11.42
CA SER A 206 -9.89 16.83 11.69
C SER A 206 -8.83 17.68 10.97
N TYR A 207 -7.77 17.04 10.47
CA TYR A 207 -6.69 17.71 9.75
C TYR A 207 -6.92 17.75 8.22
N CYS A 208 -7.83 16.92 7.70
CA CYS A 208 -8.12 16.83 6.28
C CYS A 208 -9.46 17.48 5.96
N VAL A 209 -9.44 18.68 5.40
CA VAL A 209 -10.63 19.47 5.05
C VAL A 209 -10.81 19.55 3.53
N GLY A 210 -10.73 18.42 2.87
CA GLY A 210 -10.89 18.34 1.43
C GLY A 210 -9.65 18.71 0.61
N GLU A 211 -8.47 18.88 1.25
CA GLU A 211 -7.20 19.08 0.55
C GLU A 211 -6.82 17.81 -0.22
N ARG A 212 -6.37 17.97 -1.43
CA ARG A 212 -5.93 16.86 -2.29
C ARG A 212 -4.44 16.94 -2.67
N ARG A 213 -3.81 18.09 -2.45
CA ARG A 213 -2.38 18.25 -2.73
C ARG A 213 -1.56 17.49 -1.69
N VAL A 214 -0.51 16.84 -2.17
CA VAL A 214 0.37 16.00 -1.37
C VAL A 214 1.54 16.80 -0.82
N GLY A 215 1.93 16.52 0.42
CA GLY A 215 3.06 17.14 1.10
C GLY A 215 2.65 17.96 2.32
N SER A 216 3.61 18.17 3.22
CA SER A 216 3.39 18.87 4.50
C SER A 216 2.93 20.30 4.36
N ASP A 217 3.32 20.98 3.28
CA ASP A 217 3.00 22.39 3.05
C ASP A 217 1.52 22.64 2.76
N PHE A 218 0.80 21.60 2.35
CA PHE A 218 -0.62 21.67 2.00
C PHE A 218 -1.54 21.11 3.08
N GLN A 219 -0.99 20.47 4.10
CA GLN A 219 -1.80 19.86 5.15
C GLN A 219 -2.06 20.86 6.28
N LEU A 220 -3.30 20.89 6.78
CA LEU A 220 -3.70 21.74 7.88
C LEU A 220 -3.52 21.01 9.22
N GLY A 221 -3.16 21.74 10.28
CA GLY A 221 -3.00 21.20 11.62
C GLY A 221 -1.59 20.68 11.92
N VAL A 222 -1.50 19.76 12.86
CA VAL A 222 -0.22 19.17 13.27
C VAL A 222 0.20 18.12 12.24
N VAL A 223 1.38 18.28 11.68
CA VAL A 223 1.97 17.37 10.71
C VAL A 223 3.21 16.75 11.34
N GLY A 224 3.21 15.44 11.52
CA GLY A 224 4.38 14.69 11.95
C GLY A 224 5.34 14.45 10.78
N LYS A 225 6.61 14.22 11.09
CA LYS A 225 7.63 13.84 10.10
C LYS A 225 8.16 12.44 10.36
N ILE A 226 8.46 11.72 9.29
CA ILE A 226 9.14 10.43 9.38
C ILE A 226 10.61 10.70 9.76
N ASP A 227 11.11 9.92 10.72
CA ASP A 227 12.52 9.94 11.08
C ASP A 227 13.29 8.96 10.18
N PHE A 228 14.20 9.49 9.39
CA PHE A 228 15.07 8.71 8.50
C PHE A 228 16.46 8.46 9.10
N THR A 229 16.70 8.81 10.37
CA THR A 229 17.99 8.59 11.01
C THR A 229 18.25 7.10 11.23
N GLY A 230 19.44 6.64 10.85
CA GLY A 230 19.85 5.23 11.02
C GLY A 230 19.26 4.25 10.00
N VAL A 231 18.61 4.73 8.97
CA VAL A 231 18.09 3.89 7.87
C VAL A 231 19.01 4.07 6.65
N ASN A 232 19.87 3.09 6.43
CA ASN A 232 20.81 3.00 5.29
C ASN A 232 20.27 2.04 4.24
#